data_15e9252a20a0c250386bf6908ed76578
#
_entry.id   15e9252a20a0c250386bf6908ed76578
#
_cell.length_a   1.000
_cell.length_b   1.000
_cell.length_c   1.000
_cell.angle_alpha   90.00
_cell.angle_beta   90.00
_cell.angle_gamma   90.00
#
_symmetry.space_group_name_H-M   'P 1'
#
loop_
_entity.id
_entity.type
_entity.pdbx_description
1 polymer ?
#
loop_
_entity_poly.entity_id
_entity_poly.type
_entity_poly.pdbx_seq_one_letter_code
_entity_poly.pdbx_strand_id
1 'polypeptide(L)'
;MKLENGRPENTEGRLEKEVRVYDFLDKLGVEYQRVDHEAAMTMEACEEIDRTLGDGTAICKNLFLCNRQETEFYLLLMPGDKPFKTKNLSAQIGSARLSFAKPEYMEKYLDITPGSVSVMGLMNDTEGKVQLLIDEDVMKDPYFGCHPCINTSSLKIRTSDLIAKIIPALKHAPKMVKLPGAEEQQ
;
A
#
# COMPACT_ATOMS: atom_id res chain seq x y z
N MET A 1 15.29 -1.67 -15.73
CA MET A 1 14.72 -0.57 -14.92
C MET A 1 15.80 0.05 -14.05
N LYS A 2 15.62 1.29 -13.60
CA LYS A 2 16.61 2.00 -12.79
C LYS A 2 15.94 2.55 -11.53
N LEU A 3 16.58 2.33 -10.38
CA LEU A 3 16.19 2.92 -9.11
C LEU A 3 16.78 4.32 -8.98
N GLU A 4 15.92 5.31 -8.84
CA GLU A 4 16.30 6.73 -8.78
C GLU A 4 15.90 7.32 -7.42
N ASN A 5 16.64 8.33 -6.96
CA ASN A 5 16.36 8.98 -5.70
C ASN A 5 15.28 10.06 -5.87
N GLY A 6 14.26 9.99 -5.02
CA GLY A 6 13.24 11.01 -4.94
C GLY A 6 12.30 11.09 -6.14
N ARG A 7 11.66 12.26 -6.26
CA ARG A 7 10.71 12.54 -7.33
C ARG A 7 11.40 12.69 -8.69
N PRO A 8 10.68 12.52 -9.80
CA PRO A 8 11.24 12.81 -11.13
C PRO A 8 11.55 14.31 -11.26
N GLU A 9 12.63 14.62 -12.00
CA GLU A 9 13.01 16.03 -12.26
C GLU A 9 11.91 16.81 -12.97
N ASN A 10 11.17 16.12 -13.86
CA ASN A 10 10.03 16.69 -14.56
C ASN A 10 8.76 15.85 -14.28
N THR A 11 7.70 16.52 -13.89
CA THR A 11 6.39 15.91 -13.61
C THR A 11 5.38 16.12 -14.76
N GLU A 12 5.79 16.71 -15.87
CA GLU A 12 4.94 16.88 -17.05
C GLU A 12 4.45 15.53 -17.58
N GLY A 13 3.15 15.43 -17.83
CA GLY A 13 2.51 14.18 -18.27
C GLY A 13 2.22 13.16 -17.15
N ARG A 14 2.62 13.42 -15.90
CA ARG A 14 2.29 12.59 -14.76
C ARG A 14 0.92 12.94 -14.18
N LEU A 15 0.24 11.94 -13.62
CA LEU A 15 -1.07 12.17 -13.00
C LEU A 15 -0.94 12.99 -11.71
N GLU A 16 -1.90 13.87 -11.48
CA GLU A 16 -1.94 14.72 -10.27
C GLU A 16 -1.87 13.90 -8.99
N LYS A 17 -2.57 12.77 -8.92
CA LYS A 17 -2.55 11.87 -7.75
C LYS A 17 -1.16 11.31 -7.44
N GLU A 18 -0.35 11.05 -8.45
CA GLU A 18 1.04 10.64 -8.32
C GLU A 18 1.90 11.78 -7.77
N VAL A 19 1.80 12.95 -8.36
CA VAL A 19 2.57 14.14 -7.96
C VAL A 19 2.24 14.53 -6.50
N ARG A 20 0.99 14.42 -6.10
CA ARG A 20 0.57 14.67 -4.71
C ARG A 20 1.26 13.75 -3.70
N VAL A 21 1.58 12.52 -4.07
CA VAL A 21 2.35 11.61 -3.21
C VAL A 21 3.78 12.13 -3.03
N TYR A 22 4.41 12.58 -4.09
CA TYR A 22 5.76 13.18 -3.99
C TYR A 22 5.75 14.43 -3.13
N ASP A 23 4.80 15.33 -3.34
CA ASP A 23 4.65 16.55 -2.53
C ASP A 23 4.45 16.22 -1.04
N PHE A 24 3.64 15.21 -0.75
CA PHE A 24 3.39 14.74 0.61
C PHE A 24 4.67 14.21 1.28
N LEU A 25 5.40 13.34 0.61
CA LEU A 25 6.65 12.77 1.13
C LEU A 25 7.74 13.83 1.31
N ASP A 26 7.89 14.73 0.34
CA ASP A 26 8.87 15.82 0.40
C ASP A 26 8.56 16.79 1.55
N LYS A 27 7.29 17.12 1.76
CA LYS A 27 6.85 17.97 2.88
C LYS A 27 7.15 17.35 4.24
N LEU A 28 7.08 16.01 4.34
CA LEU A 28 7.41 15.28 5.57
C LEU A 28 8.91 15.10 5.77
N GLY A 29 9.75 15.44 4.79
CA GLY A 29 11.17 15.15 4.82
C GLY A 29 11.50 13.66 4.75
N VAL A 30 10.64 12.86 4.11
CA VAL A 30 10.86 11.43 3.92
C VAL A 30 11.70 11.22 2.67
N GLU A 31 12.83 10.54 2.83
CA GLU A 31 13.64 10.09 1.71
C GLU A 31 13.03 8.82 1.09
N TYR A 32 13.02 8.74 -0.22
CA TYR A 32 12.53 7.57 -0.95
C TYR A 32 13.28 7.39 -2.26
N GLN A 33 13.23 6.16 -2.75
CA GLN A 33 13.70 5.82 -4.09
C GLN A 33 12.50 5.43 -4.94
N ARG A 34 12.61 5.61 -6.24
CA ARG A 34 11.55 5.40 -7.21
C ARG A 34 12.07 4.57 -8.38
N VAL A 35 11.27 3.67 -8.86
CA VAL A 35 11.44 3.00 -10.14
C VAL A 35 10.20 3.23 -11.00
N ASP A 36 10.40 3.77 -12.19
CA ASP A 36 9.35 3.91 -13.20
C ASP A 36 9.35 2.65 -14.08
N HIS A 37 8.16 2.17 -14.39
CA HIS A 37 7.94 0.95 -15.17
C HIS A 37 6.61 1.04 -15.90
N GLU A 38 6.40 0.15 -16.87
CA GLU A 38 5.07 -0.05 -17.42
C GLU A 38 4.17 -0.76 -16.41
N ALA A 39 2.85 -0.66 -16.60
CA ALA A 39 1.92 -1.40 -15.76
C ALA A 39 2.25 -2.90 -15.83
N ALA A 40 2.60 -3.49 -14.68
CA ALA A 40 2.99 -4.88 -14.62
C ALA A 40 1.77 -5.78 -14.82
N MET A 41 1.69 -6.42 -15.99
CA MET A 41 0.60 -7.31 -16.39
C MET A 41 0.99 -8.79 -16.26
N THR A 42 2.27 -9.08 -16.00
CA THR A 42 2.79 -10.44 -15.87
C THR A 42 3.58 -10.60 -14.58
N MET A 43 3.74 -11.85 -14.13
CA MET A 43 4.53 -12.17 -12.95
C MET A 43 6.01 -11.81 -13.15
N GLU A 44 6.54 -12.04 -14.35
CA GLU A 44 7.92 -11.71 -14.69
C GLU A 44 8.20 -10.20 -14.56
N ALA A 45 7.25 -9.37 -15.00
CA ALA A 45 7.36 -7.91 -14.85
C ALA A 45 7.33 -7.49 -13.38
N CYS A 46 6.49 -8.11 -12.57
CA CYS A 46 6.48 -7.88 -11.12
C CYS A 46 7.81 -8.28 -10.47
N GLU A 47 8.34 -9.45 -10.79
CA GLU A 47 9.62 -9.92 -10.26
C GLU A 47 10.80 -9.04 -10.66
N GLU A 48 10.77 -8.43 -11.84
CA GLU A 48 11.80 -7.48 -12.25
C GLU A 48 11.73 -6.18 -11.45
N ILE A 49 10.53 -5.68 -11.17
CA ILE A 49 10.31 -4.53 -10.29
C ILE A 49 10.82 -4.84 -8.89
N ASP A 50 10.46 -5.98 -8.33
CA ASP A 50 10.86 -6.41 -6.99
C ASP A 50 12.37 -6.52 -6.86
N ARG A 51 13.04 -7.12 -7.87
CA ARG A 51 14.50 -7.18 -7.93
C ARG A 51 15.14 -5.80 -8.01
N THR A 52 14.51 -4.86 -8.72
CA THR A 52 15.02 -3.49 -8.83
C THR A 52 14.89 -2.73 -7.51
N LEU A 53 13.81 -2.94 -6.76
CA LEU A 53 13.64 -2.40 -5.41
C LEU A 53 14.66 -2.98 -4.42
N GLY A 54 15.09 -4.21 -4.66
CA GLY A 54 16.21 -4.85 -3.98
C GLY A 54 15.87 -5.50 -2.64
N ASP A 55 16.86 -6.23 -2.13
CA ASP A 55 16.75 -6.97 -0.88
C ASP A 55 16.43 -6.07 0.31
N GLY A 56 15.73 -6.64 1.29
CA GLY A 56 15.29 -5.91 2.48
C GLY A 56 14.10 -4.97 2.25
N THR A 57 13.45 -5.07 1.08
CA THR A 57 12.21 -4.36 0.79
C THR A 57 11.02 -5.31 0.89
N ALA A 58 10.13 -5.07 1.84
CA ALA A 58 8.87 -5.80 1.94
C ALA A 58 7.99 -5.47 0.73
N ILE A 59 7.76 -6.45 -0.14
CA ILE A 59 6.81 -6.35 -1.23
C ILE A 59 5.44 -6.69 -0.68
N CYS A 60 4.55 -5.72 -0.66
CA CYS A 60 3.27 -5.81 0.04
C CYS A 60 2.10 -6.02 -0.92
N LYS A 61 1.15 -6.86 -0.48
CA LYS A 61 -0.23 -6.81 -0.97
C LYS A 61 -0.95 -5.67 -0.25
N ASN A 62 -1.67 -4.88 -1.02
CA ASN A 62 -2.57 -3.85 -0.51
C ASN A 62 -3.99 -4.24 -0.89
N LEU A 63 -4.80 -4.57 0.10
CA LEU A 63 -6.15 -5.09 -0.10
C LEU A 63 -7.17 -4.10 0.44
N PHE A 64 -8.09 -3.67 -0.41
CA PHE A 64 -9.18 -2.79 -0.03
C PHE A 64 -10.46 -3.60 0.16
N LEU A 65 -10.94 -3.65 1.41
CA LEU A 65 -11.97 -4.56 1.87
C LEU A 65 -13.14 -3.79 2.47
N CYS A 66 -14.30 -4.42 2.49
CA CYS A 66 -15.48 -3.89 3.16
C CYS A 66 -16.33 -5.00 3.79
N ASN A 67 -17.24 -4.61 4.71
CA ASN A 67 -18.28 -5.48 5.22
C ASN A 67 -19.37 -5.70 4.16
N ARG A 68 -20.29 -6.61 4.45
CA ARG A 68 -21.38 -6.96 3.52
C ARG A 68 -22.30 -5.77 3.21
N GLN A 69 -22.50 -4.90 4.19
CA GLN A 69 -23.38 -3.72 4.07
C GLN A 69 -22.70 -2.54 3.32
N GLU A 70 -21.42 -2.67 2.99
CA GLU A 70 -20.63 -1.60 2.36
C GLU A 70 -20.63 -0.30 3.19
N THR A 71 -20.58 -0.44 4.51
CA THR A 71 -20.58 0.68 5.48
C THR A 71 -19.28 0.83 6.23
N GLU A 72 -18.44 -0.22 6.25
CA GLU A 72 -17.13 -0.24 6.91
C GLU A 72 -16.07 -0.66 5.90
N PHE A 73 -15.00 0.12 5.81
CA PHE A 73 -13.93 -0.06 4.84
C PHE A 73 -12.58 -0.23 5.52
N TYR A 74 -11.76 -1.08 4.95
CA TYR A 74 -10.45 -1.44 5.50
C TYR A 74 -9.40 -1.45 4.38
N LEU A 75 -8.25 -0.87 4.66
CA LEU A 75 -7.06 -1.04 3.84
C LEU A 75 -6.08 -1.92 4.60
N LEU A 76 -5.81 -3.10 4.07
CA LEU A 76 -4.84 -4.04 4.65
C LEU A 76 -3.53 -4.00 3.88
N LEU A 77 -2.45 -3.73 4.62
CA LEU A 77 -1.08 -3.87 4.14
C LEU A 77 -0.51 -5.18 4.71
N MET A 78 -0.12 -6.11 3.86
CA MET A 78 0.39 -7.43 4.26
C MET A 78 1.53 -7.90 3.36
N PRO A 79 2.40 -8.83 3.82
CA PRO A 79 3.43 -9.42 2.98
C PRO A 79 2.85 -10.09 1.73
N GLY A 80 3.49 -9.86 0.58
CA GLY A 80 3.04 -10.36 -0.71
C GLY A 80 3.03 -11.88 -0.84
N ASP A 81 3.90 -12.57 -0.09
CA ASP A 81 4.04 -14.03 -0.08
C ASP A 81 3.04 -14.76 0.82
N LYS A 82 2.34 -14.04 1.72
CA LYS A 82 1.29 -14.62 2.55
C LYS A 82 -0.01 -14.83 1.76
N PRO A 83 -0.64 -16.00 1.82
CA PRO A 83 -1.98 -16.18 1.29
C PRO A 83 -3.00 -15.42 2.15
N PHE A 84 -4.01 -14.85 1.51
CA PHE A 84 -5.06 -14.09 2.19
C PHE A 84 -6.35 -14.89 2.28
N LYS A 85 -6.87 -15.04 3.49
CA LYS A 85 -8.21 -15.60 3.76
C LYS A 85 -8.99 -14.62 4.64
N THR A 86 -10.15 -14.18 4.17
CA THR A 86 -10.97 -13.19 4.86
C THR A 86 -11.33 -13.59 6.28
N LYS A 87 -11.57 -14.90 6.53
CA LYS A 87 -11.94 -15.39 7.86
C LYS A 87 -10.84 -15.14 8.91
N ASN A 88 -9.56 -15.23 8.50
CA ASN A 88 -8.44 -15.01 9.42
C ASN A 88 -8.37 -13.54 9.85
N LEU A 89 -8.61 -12.63 8.93
CA LEU A 89 -8.65 -11.20 9.22
C LEU A 89 -9.89 -10.84 10.05
N SER A 90 -11.07 -11.29 9.64
CA SER A 90 -12.33 -10.99 10.33
C SER A 90 -12.28 -11.42 11.79
N ALA A 91 -11.70 -12.58 12.09
CA ALA A 91 -11.55 -13.08 13.46
C ALA A 91 -10.67 -12.15 14.32
N GLN A 92 -9.58 -11.62 13.75
CA GLN A 92 -8.65 -10.77 14.51
C GLN A 92 -9.20 -9.36 14.78
N ILE A 93 -9.97 -8.80 13.85
CA ILE A 93 -10.54 -7.46 14.01
C ILE A 93 -11.95 -7.46 14.60
N GLY A 94 -12.53 -8.63 14.85
CA GLY A 94 -13.87 -8.75 15.42
C GLY A 94 -14.98 -8.28 14.47
N SER A 95 -14.77 -8.40 13.17
CA SER A 95 -15.75 -8.02 12.15
C SER A 95 -16.57 -9.21 11.65
N ALA A 96 -17.71 -8.91 11.04
CA ALA A 96 -18.39 -9.87 10.17
C ALA A 96 -17.52 -10.19 8.92
N ARG A 97 -17.96 -11.15 8.12
CA ARG A 97 -17.24 -11.53 6.90
C ARG A 97 -16.97 -10.32 6.00
N LEU A 98 -15.71 -10.16 5.63
CA LEU A 98 -15.26 -9.13 4.70
C LEU A 98 -15.23 -9.65 3.26
N SER A 99 -15.32 -8.73 2.32
CA SER A 99 -15.12 -8.96 0.88
C SER A 99 -14.28 -7.83 0.30
N PHE A 100 -13.78 -8.04 -0.93
CA PHE A 100 -13.12 -6.95 -1.64
C PHE A 100 -14.11 -5.84 -1.93
N ALA A 101 -13.74 -4.60 -1.63
CA ALA A 101 -14.55 -3.44 -1.94
C ALA A 101 -14.58 -3.19 -3.46
N LYS A 102 -15.71 -2.68 -3.95
CA LYS A 102 -15.90 -2.35 -5.36
C LYS A 102 -14.97 -1.22 -5.79
N PRO A 103 -14.57 -1.18 -7.08
CA PRO A 103 -13.73 -0.09 -7.61
C PRO A 103 -14.28 1.31 -7.36
N GLU A 104 -15.59 1.50 -7.35
CA GLU A 104 -16.23 2.79 -7.08
C GLU A 104 -15.91 3.33 -5.68
N TYR A 105 -15.82 2.47 -4.67
CA TYR A 105 -15.42 2.87 -3.31
C TYR A 105 -13.93 3.13 -3.19
N MET A 106 -13.12 2.38 -3.92
CA MET A 106 -11.68 2.60 -4.01
C MET A 106 -11.38 3.99 -4.59
N GLU A 107 -12.06 4.37 -5.64
CA GLU A 107 -11.94 5.68 -6.25
C GLU A 107 -12.48 6.78 -5.32
N LYS A 108 -13.65 6.56 -4.72
CA LYS A 108 -14.29 7.51 -3.82
C LYS A 108 -13.45 7.86 -2.60
N TYR A 109 -12.88 6.87 -1.92
CA TYR A 109 -12.17 7.06 -0.65
C TYR A 109 -10.66 7.23 -0.81
N LEU A 110 -10.07 6.58 -1.80
CA LEU A 110 -8.61 6.55 -1.97
C LEU A 110 -8.11 7.30 -3.21
N ASP A 111 -9.01 7.69 -4.11
CA ASP A 111 -8.67 8.23 -5.44
C ASP A 111 -7.72 7.32 -6.23
N ILE A 112 -7.96 6.01 -6.14
CA ILE A 112 -7.13 4.97 -6.75
C ILE A 112 -7.99 4.04 -7.59
N THR A 113 -7.43 3.55 -8.69
CA THR A 113 -8.03 2.51 -9.52
C THR A 113 -7.46 1.12 -9.17
N PRO A 114 -8.18 0.01 -9.48
CA PRO A 114 -7.67 -1.33 -9.26
C PRO A 114 -6.26 -1.54 -9.85
N GLY A 115 -5.41 -2.23 -9.10
CA GLY A 115 -4.01 -2.46 -9.46
C GLY A 115 -3.02 -1.41 -8.94
N SER A 116 -3.51 -0.30 -8.37
CA SER A 116 -2.67 0.80 -7.86
C SER A 116 -2.85 1.05 -6.37
N VAL A 117 -3.52 0.15 -5.65
CA VAL A 117 -3.85 0.34 -4.23
C VAL A 117 -2.59 0.59 -3.41
N SER A 118 -2.62 1.61 -2.60
CA SER A 118 -1.49 2.07 -1.81
C SER A 118 -1.94 2.73 -0.51
N VAL A 119 -1.15 2.59 0.53
CA VAL A 119 -1.32 3.31 1.80
C VAL A 119 -1.36 4.83 1.59
N MET A 120 -0.69 5.34 0.56
CA MET A 120 -0.68 6.77 0.20
C MET A 120 -2.07 7.29 -0.19
N GLY A 121 -2.97 6.42 -0.66
CA GLY A 121 -4.36 6.80 -0.95
C GLY A 121 -5.14 7.28 0.27
N LEU A 122 -4.70 6.94 1.49
CA LEU A 122 -5.33 7.40 2.72
C LEU A 122 -5.25 8.92 2.91
N MET A 123 -4.37 9.62 2.19
CA MET A 123 -4.37 11.09 2.19
C MET A 123 -5.68 11.69 1.64
N ASN A 124 -6.43 10.91 0.85
CA ASN A 124 -7.71 11.32 0.27
C ASN A 124 -8.91 11.03 1.18
N ASP A 125 -8.74 10.14 2.17
CA ASP A 125 -9.76 9.79 3.15
C ASP A 125 -9.72 10.75 4.35
N THR A 126 -10.11 11.99 4.11
CA THR A 126 -10.07 13.08 5.11
C THR A 126 -11.10 12.92 6.22
N GLU A 127 -12.14 12.11 6.00
CA GLU A 127 -13.19 11.83 6.99
C GLU A 127 -12.89 10.58 7.84
N GLY A 128 -11.79 9.87 7.57
CA GLY A 128 -11.41 8.68 8.32
C GLY A 128 -12.38 7.51 8.14
N LYS A 129 -12.91 7.32 6.94
CA LYS A 129 -13.86 6.23 6.61
C LYS A 129 -13.17 4.88 6.45
N VAL A 130 -11.90 4.88 6.10
CA VAL A 130 -11.09 3.69 5.88
C VAL A 130 -10.25 3.40 7.11
N GLN A 131 -10.35 2.19 7.66
CA GLN A 131 -9.51 1.74 8.75
C GLN A 131 -8.23 1.09 8.18
N LEU A 132 -7.07 1.53 8.68
CA LEU A 132 -5.78 0.97 8.28
C LEU A 132 -5.45 -0.26 9.13
N LEU A 133 -5.18 -1.37 8.45
CA LEU A 133 -4.71 -2.61 9.06
C LEU A 133 -3.32 -2.94 8.49
N ILE A 134 -2.40 -3.32 9.36
CA ILE A 134 -1.04 -3.69 8.96
C ILE A 134 -0.70 -5.04 9.57
N ASP A 135 -0.29 -5.99 8.74
CA ASP A 135 0.31 -7.24 9.21
C ASP A 135 1.69 -6.93 9.80
N GLU A 136 1.92 -7.36 11.03
CA GLU A 136 3.15 -7.06 11.77
C GLU A 136 4.44 -7.54 11.05
N ASP A 137 4.33 -8.53 10.17
CA ASP A 137 5.48 -9.04 9.41
C ASP A 137 5.99 -8.03 8.36
N VAL A 138 5.17 -7.04 7.95
CA VAL A 138 5.62 -5.93 7.10
C VAL A 138 6.72 -5.11 7.80
N MET A 139 6.66 -5.05 9.14
CA MET A 139 7.62 -4.27 9.94
C MET A 139 8.99 -4.95 10.11
N LYS A 140 9.16 -6.19 9.68
CA LYS A 140 10.41 -6.94 9.81
C LYS A 140 11.48 -6.48 8.84
N ASP A 141 11.11 -6.00 7.67
CA ASP A 141 12.04 -5.50 6.66
C ASP A 141 12.36 -4.02 6.87
N PRO A 142 13.59 -3.59 6.59
CA PRO A 142 13.99 -2.18 6.79
C PRO A 142 13.32 -1.23 5.81
N TYR A 143 12.85 -1.73 4.66
CA TYR A 143 12.14 -0.97 3.63
C TYR A 143 10.83 -1.63 3.27
N PHE A 144 9.89 -0.84 2.76
CA PHE A 144 8.70 -1.35 2.11
C PHE A 144 8.52 -0.72 0.73
N GLY A 145 7.89 -1.47 -0.16
CA GLY A 145 7.55 -1.02 -1.51
C GLY A 145 6.08 -0.66 -1.60
N CYS A 146 5.76 0.45 -2.24
CA CYS A 146 4.38 0.86 -2.51
C CYS A 146 4.26 1.63 -3.82
N HIS A 147 3.04 1.71 -4.35
CA HIS A 147 2.73 2.58 -5.48
C HIS A 147 2.49 4.02 -5.02
N PRO A 148 2.89 5.02 -5.82
CA PRO A 148 2.46 6.41 -5.61
C PRO A 148 1.06 6.66 -6.19
N CYS A 149 0.07 5.81 -5.81
CA CYS A 149 -1.32 5.84 -6.28
C CYS A 149 -1.53 5.60 -7.79
N ILE A 150 -0.50 5.13 -8.48
CA ILE A 150 -0.52 4.69 -9.88
C ILE A 150 0.28 3.39 -10.02
N ASN A 151 0.03 2.62 -11.05
CA ASN A 151 0.70 1.31 -11.26
C ASN A 151 1.86 1.35 -12.27
N THR A 152 2.34 2.54 -12.62
CA THR A 152 3.48 2.74 -13.53
C THR A 152 4.71 3.27 -12.82
N SER A 153 4.69 3.25 -11.49
CA SER A 153 5.83 3.57 -10.64
C SER A 153 5.72 2.83 -9.32
N SER A 154 6.86 2.54 -8.71
CA SER A 154 6.96 1.95 -7.39
C SER A 154 7.99 2.71 -6.56
N LEU A 155 7.68 2.88 -5.28
CA LEU A 155 8.51 3.58 -4.30
C LEU A 155 9.12 2.59 -3.32
N LYS A 156 10.35 2.87 -2.91
CA LYS A 156 11.04 2.21 -1.81
C LYS A 156 11.24 3.21 -0.68
N ILE A 157 10.65 2.93 0.47
CA ILE A 157 10.61 3.84 1.62
C ILE A 157 11.06 3.07 2.86
N ARG A 158 11.77 3.75 3.77
CA ARG A 158 12.14 3.13 5.06
C ARG A 158 10.89 2.79 5.86
N THR A 159 10.82 1.58 6.39
CA THR A 159 9.72 1.14 7.25
C THR A 159 9.61 2.01 8.50
N SER A 160 10.72 2.47 9.05
CA SER A 160 10.74 3.41 10.18
C SER A 160 10.06 4.75 9.86
N ASP A 161 10.21 5.26 8.64
CA ASP A 161 9.53 6.48 8.20
C ASP A 161 8.04 6.28 7.97
N LEU A 162 7.63 5.09 7.54
CA LEU A 162 6.21 4.73 7.46
C LEU A 162 5.53 4.92 8.81
N ILE A 163 6.12 4.37 9.86
CA ILE A 163 5.55 4.38 11.21
C ILE A 163 5.69 5.76 11.88
N ALA A 164 6.86 6.38 11.77
CA ALA A 164 7.15 7.61 12.52
C ALA A 164 6.63 8.89 11.85
N LYS A 165 6.53 8.92 10.52
CA LYS A 165 6.21 10.13 9.78
C LYS A 165 4.97 10.03 8.91
N ILE A 166 4.86 8.97 8.09
CA ILE A 166 3.81 8.84 7.08
C ILE A 166 2.46 8.56 7.71
N ILE A 167 2.35 7.50 8.50
CA ILE A 167 1.08 7.10 9.15
C ILE A 167 0.53 8.22 10.05
N PRO A 168 1.31 8.86 10.92
CA PRO A 168 0.82 10.00 11.70
C PRO A 168 0.28 11.15 10.84
N ALA A 169 0.97 11.47 9.74
CA ALA A 169 0.54 12.54 8.83
C ALA A 169 -0.72 12.18 8.04
N LEU A 170 -0.94 10.89 7.75
CA LEU A 170 -2.18 10.39 7.15
C LEU A 170 -3.37 10.42 8.12
N LYS A 171 -3.12 10.57 9.43
CA LYS A 171 -4.15 10.57 10.49
C LYS A 171 -4.99 9.29 10.53
N HIS A 172 -4.37 8.18 10.20
CA HIS A 172 -4.96 6.84 10.23
C HIS A 172 -4.14 5.96 11.17
N ALA A 173 -4.55 5.87 12.45
CA ALA A 173 -3.88 4.99 13.40
C ALA A 173 -4.05 3.52 12.95
N PRO A 174 -2.97 2.76 12.75
CA PRO A 174 -3.07 1.40 12.27
C PRO A 174 -3.51 0.45 13.37
N LYS A 175 -4.33 -0.52 13.03
CA LYS A 175 -4.51 -1.73 13.83
C LYS A 175 -3.55 -2.80 13.31
N MET A 176 -2.69 -3.30 14.19
CA MET A 176 -1.77 -4.38 13.84
C MET A 176 -2.51 -5.72 13.87
N VAL A 177 -2.24 -6.54 12.86
CA VAL A 177 -2.76 -7.90 12.75
C VAL A 177 -1.62 -8.87 12.49
N LYS A 178 -1.83 -10.13 12.76
CA LYS A 178 -0.87 -11.21 12.45
C LYS A 178 -1.59 -12.28 11.66
N LEU A 179 -1.42 -12.26 10.35
CA LEU A 179 -2.02 -13.25 9.48
C LEU A 179 -1.13 -14.51 9.36
N PRO A 180 -1.71 -15.70 9.28
CA PRO A 180 -0.93 -16.93 9.17
C PRO A 180 -0.22 -16.99 7.82
N GLY A 181 1.01 -17.52 7.83
CA GLY A 181 1.78 -17.83 6.63
C GLY A 181 1.24 -19.04 5.88
N ALA A 182 1.84 -19.36 4.71
CA ALA A 182 1.41 -20.50 3.88
C ALA A 182 1.51 -21.83 4.63
N GLU A 183 2.52 -22.02 5.45
CA GLU A 183 2.75 -23.27 6.24
C GLU A 183 1.75 -23.45 7.38
N GLU A 184 1.22 -22.37 7.93
CA GLU A 184 0.25 -22.39 9.05
C GLU A 184 -1.20 -22.59 8.58
N GLN A 185 -1.43 -22.62 7.28
CA GLN A 185 -2.77 -22.73 6.68
C GLN A 185 -3.07 -24.13 6.13
N GLN A 186 -2.17 -25.09 6.30
CA GLN A 186 -2.35 -26.49 5.90
C GLN A 186 -3.20 -27.29 6.90
#